data_003f776895a31400c821da45f49fabb7
#
_entry.id   003f776895a31400c821da45f49fabb7
#
_cell.length_a   1.000
_cell.length_b   1.000
_cell.length_c   1.000
_cell.angle_alpha   90.00
_cell.angle_beta   90.00
_cell.angle_gamma   90.00
#
_symmetry.space_group_name_H-M   'P 1'
#
loop_
_entity.id
_entity.type
_entity.pdbx_description
1 polymer ?
#
loop_
_entity_poly.entity_id
_entity_poly.type
_entity_poly.pdbx_seq_one_letter_code
_entity_poly.pdbx_strand_id
1 'polypeptide(L)'
;EIHERLVGSEMCIRDSHKAIHRNWMADTCNLALYEDKEFTLPDNFFDDYEGRSAAAAQEMSIVKDMDMIYDLKMLRPDKESRLKSLYESFIGRMDERQRAAWDAFYGPVIDDFYQKNPQGKDLANWKFQRYMRDYMKTVKSLDDNVGRVLNYLEENGLLDNTLVVYTSDQGFYMGEHGWFDKRFMYEESMRTPLIMRLPKGFDRKGDITEMVQNIDYAPTFLELAGVKVPEDIQGESLLPLLKGKKPAGWR
;
A
#
# COMPACT_ATOMS: atom_id res chain seq x y z
N GLU A 1 21.94 10.24 -5.78
CA GLU A 1 22.93 10.50 -6.84
C GLU A 1 22.74 9.44 -7.92
N ILE A 2 22.18 9.83 -9.06
CA ILE A 2 22.13 9.00 -10.28
C ILE A 2 23.52 9.13 -10.89
N HIS A 3 24.29 8.05 -10.86
CA HIS A 3 25.64 8.04 -11.39
C HIS A 3 25.62 8.20 -12.93
N GLU A 4 26.30 9.23 -13.44
CA GLU A 4 26.49 9.56 -14.87
C GLU A 4 27.23 8.47 -15.70
N ARG A 5 27.42 7.26 -15.17
CA ARG A 5 28.24 6.20 -15.79
C ARG A 5 27.49 5.15 -16.61
N LEU A 6 26.19 5.33 -16.85
CA LEU A 6 25.37 4.32 -17.54
C LEU A 6 24.85 4.80 -18.90
N VAL A 7 25.63 5.58 -19.63
CA VAL A 7 25.35 5.87 -21.06
C VAL A 7 25.56 4.60 -21.86
N GLY A 8 24.46 4.01 -22.33
CA GLY A 8 24.47 2.81 -23.17
C GLY A 8 24.23 1.48 -22.43
N SER A 9 23.96 1.50 -21.13
CA SER A 9 23.49 0.32 -20.38
C SER A 9 22.06 0.51 -19.90
N GLU A 10 21.27 -0.53 -19.99
CA GLU A 10 19.93 -0.54 -19.42
C GLU A 10 20.02 -0.46 -17.89
N MET A 11 19.14 0.35 -17.28
CA MET A 11 19.11 0.56 -15.84
C MET A 11 17.78 0.11 -15.28
N CYS A 12 17.81 -0.71 -14.22
CA CYS A 12 16.64 -1.06 -13.43
C CYS A 12 16.66 -0.26 -12.12
N ILE A 13 15.64 0.56 -11.90
CA ILE A 13 15.44 1.30 -10.64
C ILE A 13 14.22 0.72 -9.95
N ARG A 14 14.39 0.36 -8.68
CA ARG A 14 13.30 0.00 -7.79
C ARG A 14 13.09 1.11 -6.78
N ASP A 15 12.03 1.89 -6.97
CA ASP A 15 11.58 2.91 -6.02
C ASP A 15 10.57 2.27 -5.05
N SER A 16 11.04 1.97 -3.84
CA SER A 16 10.25 1.28 -2.83
C SER A 16 9.78 2.25 -1.76
N HIS A 17 8.54 2.69 -1.89
CA HIS A 17 7.91 3.52 -0.87
C HIS A 17 7.57 2.71 0.37
N LYS A 18 7.78 3.29 1.57
CA LYS A 18 7.28 2.70 2.82
C LYS A 18 5.76 2.86 2.96
N ALA A 19 5.20 3.97 2.49
CA ALA A 19 3.75 4.13 2.35
C ALA A 19 3.27 3.06 1.35
N ILE A 20 2.25 2.44 1.64
CA ILE A 20 1.14 2.50 2.58
C ILE A 20 1.27 1.48 3.74
N HIS A 21 2.47 1.09 4.12
CA HIS A 21 2.70 0.14 5.22
C HIS A 21 2.25 0.74 6.57
N ARG A 22 1.83 -0.12 7.48
CA ARG A 22 1.56 0.19 8.90
C ARG A 22 2.77 0.91 9.53
N ASN A 23 2.64 1.97 10.33
CA ASN A 23 1.41 2.68 10.65
C ASN A 23 1.22 3.81 9.62
N TRP A 24 -0.03 4.15 9.34
CA TRP A 24 -0.41 5.07 8.26
C TRP A 24 -0.22 6.51 8.70
N MET A 25 0.95 7.07 8.42
CA MET A 25 1.30 8.47 8.70
C MET A 25 1.44 9.22 7.37
N ALA A 26 0.45 10.02 7.07
CA ALA A 26 0.42 10.82 5.85
C ALA A 26 1.32 12.07 5.96
N ASP A 27 1.65 12.64 4.82
CA ASP A 27 2.26 13.96 4.76
C ASP A 27 1.37 15.01 5.42
N THR A 28 1.97 16.02 6.04
CA THR A 28 1.24 17.04 6.81
C THR A 28 0.24 17.84 5.98
N CYS A 29 0.49 18.02 4.68
CA CYS A 29 -0.45 18.65 3.76
C CYS A 29 -1.72 17.82 3.50
N ASN A 30 -1.69 16.51 3.77
CA ASN A 30 -2.79 15.59 3.52
C ASN A 30 -3.59 15.23 4.78
N LEU A 31 -3.22 15.73 5.97
CA LEU A 31 -3.84 15.34 7.24
C LEU A 31 -5.35 15.60 7.31
N ALA A 32 -5.84 16.67 6.69
CA ALA A 32 -7.26 17.04 6.72
C ALA A 32 -8.11 16.36 5.65
N LEU A 33 -7.50 15.58 4.72
CA LEU A 33 -8.24 14.92 3.67
C LEU A 33 -9.14 13.80 4.24
N TYR A 34 -10.28 13.60 3.58
CA TYR A 34 -11.23 12.53 3.87
C TYR A 34 -11.87 12.54 5.28
N GLU A 35 -11.75 13.63 6.04
CA GLU A 35 -12.38 13.70 7.38
C GLU A 35 -13.91 13.77 7.31
N ASP A 36 -14.45 14.30 6.22
CA ASP A 36 -15.88 14.36 5.89
C ASP A 36 -16.39 13.09 5.19
N LYS A 37 -15.49 12.15 4.85
CA LYS A 37 -15.87 10.91 4.19
C LYS A 37 -16.31 9.86 5.20
N GLU A 38 -17.38 9.17 4.88
CA GLU A 38 -17.80 7.93 5.51
C GLU A 38 -17.53 6.77 4.56
N PHE A 39 -16.81 5.77 5.05
CA PHE A 39 -16.48 4.55 4.32
C PHE A 39 -17.47 3.46 4.68
N THR A 40 -18.00 2.78 3.67
CA THR A 40 -18.91 1.65 3.88
C THR A 40 -18.13 0.48 4.48
N LEU A 41 -18.66 -0.09 5.55
CA LEU A 41 -18.13 -1.33 6.11
C LEU A 41 -18.28 -2.45 5.07
N PRO A 42 -17.27 -3.31 4.88
CA PRO A 42 -17.43 -4.54 4.10
C PRO A 42 -18.57 -5.40 4.65
N ASP A 43 -19.28 -6.11 3.79
CA ASP A 43 -20.41 -6.96 4.18
C ASP A 43 -20.01 -8.02 5.22
N ASN A 44 -18.77 -8.49 5.15
CA ASN A 44 -18.18 -9.47 6.06
C ASN A 44 -17.34 -8.85 7.19
N PHE A 45 -17.50 -7.55 7.49
CA PHE A 45 -16.73 -6.89 8.56
C PHE A 45 -16.94 -7.53 9.94
N PHE A 46 -18.13 -8.04 10.23
CA PHE A 46 -18.46 -8.75 11.47
C PHE A 46 -18.50 -10.26 11.25
N ASP A 47 -17.51 -10.79 10.55
CA ASP A 47 -17.35 -12.23 10.30
C ASP A 47 -17.18 -13.01 11.62
N ASP A 48 -17.90 -14.10 11.79
CA ASP A 48 -17.83 -14.98 12.96
C ASP A 48 -16.82 -16.10 12.83
N TYR A 49 -16.27 -16.27 11.61
CA TYR A 49 -15.31 -17.30 11.20
C TYR A 49 -15.83 -18.74 11.41
N GLU A 50 -17.14 -18.97 11.40
CA GLU A 50 -17.73 -20.29 11.61
C GLU A 50 -17.08 -21.32 10.66
N GLY A 51 -16.64 -22.46 11.23
CA GLY A 51 -15.96 -23.52 10.51
C GLY A 51 -14.52 -23.22 10.05
N ARG A 52 -13.96 -22.05 10.37
CA ARG A 52 -12.64 -21.58 9.92
C ARG A 52 -11.70 -21.26 11.08
N SER A 53 -11.28 -22.29 11.82
CA SER A 53 -10.48 -22.14 13.04
C SER A 53 -9.17 -21.36 12.84
N ALA A 54 -8.49 -21.57 11.69
CA ALA A 54 -7.27 -20.85 11.36
C ALA A 54 -7.51 -19.35 11.13
N ALA A 55 -8.65 -18.98 10.54
CA ALA A 55 -9.06 -17.59 10.38
C ALA A 55 -9.43 -16.96 11.74
N ALA A 56 -10.18 -17.67 12.57
CA ALA A 56 -10.55 -17.22 13.91
C ALA A 56 -9.35 -16.99 14.84
N ALA A 57 -8.23 -17.66 14.60
CA ALA A 57 -6.98 -17.53 15.36
C ALA A 57 -6.09 -16.35 14.93
N GLN A 58 -6.47 -15.59 13.90
CA GLN A 58 -5.65 -14.46 13.43
C GLN A 58 -5.73 -13.25 14.36
N GLU A 59 -4.55 -12.65 14.61
CA GLU A 59 -4.42 -11.43 15.40
C GLU A 59 -4.36 -10.19 14.47
N MET A 60 -5.43 -10.01 13.68
CA MET A 60 -5.56 -8.92 12.71
C MET A 60 -6.88 -8.16 12.83
N SER A 61 -7.62 -8.37 13.91
CA SER A 61 -8.92 -7.74 14.09
C SER A 61 -8.80 -6.22 14.29
N ILE A 62 -9.50 -5.44 13.47
CA ILE A 62 -9.65 -3.99 13.67
C ILE A 62 -10.21 -3.70 15.07
N VAL A 63 -11.14 -4.53 15.54
CA VAL A 63 -11.80 -4.32 16.84
C VAL A 63 -10.88 -4.67 18.00
N LYS A 64 -10.18 -5.82 17.93
CA LYS A 64 -9.41 -6.39 19.06
C LYS A 64 -7.94 -6.03 19.02
N ASP A 65 -7.30 -6.10 17.85
CA ASP A 65 -5.84 -6.14 17.70
C ASP A 65 -5.25 -4.83 17.17
N MET A 66 -6.08 -3.97 16.56
CA MET A 66 -5.62 -2.66 16.09
C MET A 66 -5.33 -1.75 17.30
N ASP A 67 -4.08 -1.32 17.40
CA ASP A 67 -3.57 -0.55 18.54
C ASP A 67 -4.09 0.90 18.50
N MET A 68 -4.67 1.35 19.60
CA MET A 68 -5.27 2.70 19.68
C MET A 68 -4.24 3.81 19.55
N ILE A 69 -3.02 3.62 20.04
CA ILE A 69 -1.96 4.64 20.01
C ILE A 69 -1.18 4.55 18.71
N TYR A 70 -0.64 3.39 18.39
CA TYR A 70 0.24 3.20 17.23
C TYR A 70 -0.50 3.30 15.90
N ASP A 71 -1.62 2.61 15.79
CA ASP A 71 -2.40 2.56 14.55
C ASP A 71 -3.34 3.75 14.40
N LEU A 72 -4.04 4.11 15.47
CA LEU A 72 -5.13 5.09 15.44
C LEU A 72 -4.75 6.46 16.04
N LYS A 73 -3.49 6.63 16.52
CA LYS A 73 -2.89 7.89 17.00
C LYS A 73 -3.58 8.48 18.24
N MET A 74 -4.31 7.66 19.02
CA MET A 74 -5.06 8.11 20.21
C MET A 74 -4.16 8.22 21.45
N LEU A 75 -3.00 8.87 21.31
CA LEU A 75 -2.04 9.06 22.40
C LEU A 75 -2.53 10.09 23.41
N ARG A 76 -2.62 9.69 24.69
CA ARG A 76 -2.73 10.57 25.85
C ARG A 76 -1.69 10.18 26.91
N PRO A 77 -1.31 11.10 27.82
CA PRO A 77 -0.31 10.81 28.86
C PRO A 77 -0.71 9.64 29.78
N ASP A 78 -2.02 9.52 30.04
CA ASP A 78 -2.62 8.48 30.92
C ASP A 78 -2.94 7.17 30.20
N LYS A 79 -2.64 7.06 28.91
CA LYS A 79 -2.92 5.85 28.11
C LYS A 79 -1.65 5.07 27.82
N GLU A 80 -1.79 3.76 27.88
CA GLU A 80 -0.70 2.82 27.61
C GLU A 80 -1.07 1.84 26.51
N SER A 81 -0.08 1.46 25.72
CA SER A 81 -0.15 0.33 24.80
C SER A 81 1.23 -0.30 24.63
N ARG A 82 1.26 -1.54 24.14
CA ARG A 82 2.50 -2.25 23.83
C ARG A 82 3.36 -1.49 22.79
N LEU A 83 2.74 -0.71 21.92
CA LEU A 83 3.41 -0.01 20.82
C LEU A 83 3.57 1.49 21.07
N LYS A 84 3.27 2.00 22.27
CA LYS A 84 3.37 3.43 22.61
C LYS A 84 4.76 3.99 22.35
N SER A 85 5.80 3.36 22.89
CA SER A 85 7.19 3.84 22.71
C SER A 85 7.61 3.85 21.25
N LEU A 86 7.13 2.88 20.45
CA LEU A 86 7.37 2.86 19.01
C LEU A 86 6.69 4.05 18.32
N TYR A 87 5.43 4.34 18.65
CA TYR A 87 4.71 5.50 18.13
C TYR A 87 5.42 6.81 18.50
N GLU A 88 5.82 6.96 19.78
CA GLU A 88 6.56 8.13 20.27
C GLU A 88 7.88 8.33 19.53
N SER A 89 8.58 7.24 19.17
CA SER A 89 9.79 7.30 18.35
C SER A 89 9.56 7.82 16.94
N PHE A 90 8.38 7.55 16.35
CA PHE A 90 8.02 8.08 15.04
C PHE A 90 7.71 9.58 15.09
N ILE A 91 6.86 9.99 16.01
CA ILE A 91 6.51 11.41 16.15
C ILE A 91 7.70 12.24 16.63
N GLY A 92 8.62 11.65 17.37
CA GLY A 92 9.87 12.28 17.81
C GLY A 92 10.88 12.57 16.69
N ARG A 93 10.67 12.03 15.47
CA ARG A 93 11.48 12.33 14.28
C ARG A 93 10.92 13.51 13.47
N MET A 94 9.73 13.99 13.81
CA MET A 94 9.13 15.14 13.15
C MET A 94 9.90 16.40 13.52
N ASP A 95 10.13 17.28 12.55
CA ASP A 95 10.57 18.63 12.83
C ASP A 95 9.46 19.44 13.53
N GLU A 96 9.78 20.65 13.99
CA GLU A 96 8.84 21.51 14.73
C GLU A 96 7.58 21.82 13.91
N ARG A 97 7.72 22.04 12.62
CA ARG A 97 6.60 22.38 11.72
C ARG A 97 5.70 21.16 11.51
N GLN A 98 6.30 20.01 11.25
CA GLN A 98 5.57 18.76 11.10
C GLN A 98 4.83 18.40 12.39
N ARG A 99 5.51 18.53 13.53
CA ARG A 99 4.92 18.25 14.83
C ARG A 99 3.76 19.18 15.14
N ALA A 100 3.91 20.48 14.91
CA ALA A 100 2.83 21.46 15.12
C ALA A 100 1.59 21.15 14.26
N ALA A 101 1.79 20.81 12.97
CA ALA A 101 0.68 20.42 12.09
C ALA A 101 0.01 19.10 12.54
N TRP A 102 0.80 18.14 12.99
CA TRP A 102 0.32 16.86 13.52
C TRP A 102 -0.55 17.05 14.77
N ASP A 103 -0.04 17.81 15.74
CA ASP A 103 -0.74 18.06 17.01
C ASP A 103 -2.01 18.90 16.80
N ALA A 104 -1.96 19.88 15.89
CA ALA A 104 -3.13 20.70 15.54
C ALA A 104 -4.24 19.87 14.89
N PHE A 105 -3.88 18.81 14.14
CA PHE A 105 -4.86 17.92 13.51
C PHE A 105 -5.35 16.84 14.48
N TYR A 106 -4.44 16.07 15.11
CA TYR A 106 -4.85 14.93 15.95
C TYR A 106 -5.35 15.33 17.32
N GLY A 107 -4.97 16.48 17.87
CA GLY A 107 -5.44 16.96 19.17
C GLY A 107 -6.97 16.96 19.28
N PRO A 108 -7.70 17.70 18.42
CA PRO A 108 -9.17 17.68 18.42
C PRO A 108 -9.79 16.30 18.17
N VAL A 109 -9.18 15.45 17.31
CA VAL A 109 -9.66 14.09 17.04
C VAL A 109 -9.55 13.21 18.29
N ILE A 110 -8.45 13.35 19.02
CA ILE A 110 -8.21 12.62 20.27
C ILE A 110 -9.23 13.06 21.34
N ASP A 111 -9.43 14.38 21.47
CA ASP A 111 -10.37 14.92 22.46
C ASP A 111 -11.82 14.50 22.18
N ASP A 112 -12.26 14.58 20.93
CA ASP A 112 -13.59 14.13 20.50
C ASP A 112 -13.80 12.65 20.78
N PHE A 113 -12.82 11.80 20.44
CA PHE A 113 -12.88 10.36 20.71
C PHE A 113 -13.06 10.05 22.19
N TYR A 114 -12.23 10.63 23.07
CA TYR A 114 -12.29 10.35 24.49
C TYR A 114 -13.52 11.00 25.17
N GLN A 115 -14.02 12.10 24.62
CA GLN A 115 -15.27 12.71 25.09
C GLN A 115 -16.48 11.85 24.71
N LYS A 116 -16.56 11.34 23.49
CA LYS A 116 -17.64 10.48 23.00
C LYS A 116 -17.58 9.08 23.60
N ASN A 117 -16.39 8.58 23.86
CA ASN A 117 -16.11 7.26 24.43
C ASN A 117 -16.94 6.14 23.78
N PRO A 118 -16.89 5.94 22.46
CA PRO A 118 -17.71 4.97 21.75
C PRO A 118 -17.43 3.56 22.27
N GLN A 119 -18.46 2.70 22.29
CA GLN A 119 -18.39 1.32 22.78
C GLN A 119 -19.01 0.36 21.76
N GLY A 120 -18.67 -0.93 21.86
CA GLY A 120 -19.27 -1.98 21.04
C GLY A 120 -19.16 -1.73 19.53
N LYS A 121 -20.30 -1.76 18.83
CA LYS A 121 -20.34 -1.53 17.38
C LYS A 121 -19.94 -0.11 16.97
N ASP A 122 -20.22 0.89 17.80
CA ASP A 122 -19.83 2.28 17.52
C ASP A 122 -18.30 2.44 17.60
N LEU A 123 -17.65 1.78 18.56
CA LEU A 123 -16.20 1.73 18.63
C LEU A 123 -15.61 0.99 17.41
N ALA A 124 -16.20 -0.12 17.02
CA ALA A 124 -15.77 -0.88 15.85
C ALA A 124 -15.85 -0.02 14.57
N ASN A 125 -16.97 0.65 14.35
CA ASN A 125 -17.14 1.57 13.24
C ASN A 125 -16.15 2.74 13.32
N TRP A 126 -16.00 3.38 14.49
CA TRP A 126 -15.06 4.48 14.67
C TRP A 126 -13.62 4.07 14.33
N LYS A 127 -13.15 2.90 14.80
CA LYS A 127 -11.83 2.36 14.47
C LYS A 127 -11.67 2.17 12.96
N PHE A 128 -12.66 1.57 12.31
CA PHE A 128 -12.65 1.37 10.86
C PHE A 128 -12.60 2.71 10.11
N GLN A 129 -13.45 3.67 10.45
CA GLN A 129 -13.45 4.99 9.80
C GLN A 129 -12.11 5.70 9.97
N ARG A 130 -11.53 5.69 11.18
CA ARG A 130 -10.21 6.31 11.43
C ARG A 130 -9.10 5.62 10.64
N TYR A 131 -9.09 4.29 10.62
CA TYR A 131 -8.16 3.49 9.84
C TYR A 131 -8.26 3.82 8.34
N MET A 132 -9.45 3.82 7.78
CA MET A 132 -9.67 4.09 6.35
C MET A 132 -9.24 5.50 5.97
N ARG A 133 -9.58 6.51 6.78
CA ARG A 133 -9.16 7.90 6.53
C ARG A 133 -7.65 8.02 6.53
N ASP A 134 -6.96 7.49 7.53
CA ASP A 134 -5.50 7.56 7.63
C ASP A 134 -4.81 6.77 6.51
N TYR A 135 -5.34 5.59 6.16
CA TYR A 135 -4.85 4.83 5.03
C TYR A 135 -4.96 5.63 3.71
N MET A 136 -6.14 6.16 3.40
CA MET A 136 -6.36 6.92 2.17
C MET A 136 -5.52 8.20 2.07
N LYS A 137 -5.21 8.84 3.20
CA LYS A 137 -4.28 9.96 3.23
C LYS A 137 -2.86 9.54 2.85
N THR A 138 -2.42 8.36 3.29
CA THR A 138 -1.11 7.83 2.89
C THR A 138 -1.09 7.39 1.44
N VAL A 139 -2.21 6.87 0.91
CA VAL A 139 -2.37 6.59 -0.53
C VAL A 139 -2.22 7.88 -1.34
N LYS A 140 -2.86 8.98 -0.90
CA LYS A 140 -2.72 10.28 -1.58
C LYS A 140 -1.28 10.77 -1.58
N SER A 141 -0.58 10.65 -0.45
CA SER A 141 0.83 11.01 -0.38
C SER A 141 1.70 10.15 -1.31
N LEU A 142 1.40 8.85 -1.43
CA LEU A 142 2.07 7.96 -2.36
C LEU A 142 1.81 8.36 -3.81
N ASP A 143 0.55 8.61 -4.17
CA ASP A 143 0.14 9.00 -5.52
C ASP A 143 0.86 10.29 -5.98
N ASP A 144 0.93 11.29 -5.12
CA ASP A 144 1.66 12.54 -5.40
C ASP A 144 3.15 12.30 -5.68
N ASN A 145 3.78 11.40 -4.93
CA ASN A 145 5.20 11.08 -5.12
C ASN A 145 5.45 10.24 -6.37
N VAL A 146 4.58 9.29 -6.69
CA VAL A 146 4.62 8.57 -7.98
C VAL A 146 4.46 9.55 -9.15
N GLY A 147 3.50 10.49 -9.04
CA GLY A 147 3.31 11.54 -10.04
C GLY A 147 4.57 12.37 -10.26
N ARG A 148 5.31 12.72 -9.21
CA ARG A 148 6.60 13.45 -9.33
C ARG A 148 7.64 12.66 -10.11
N VAL A 149 7.74 11.34 -9.90
CA VAL A 149 8.66 10.48 -10.66
C VAL A 149 8.27 10.43 -12.14
N LEU A 150 6.97 10.27 -12.43
CA LEU A 150 6.48 10.24 -13.81
C LEU A 150 6.73 11.57 -14.54
N ASN A 151 6.46 12.69 -13.88
CA ASN A 151 6.72 14.02 -14.42
C ASN A 151 8.22 14.21 -14.71
N TYR A 152 9.10 13.77 -13.81
CA TYR A 152 10.54 13.83 -14.04
C TYR A 152 10.96 13.04 -15.28
N LEU A 153 10.43 11.84 -15.48
CA LEU A 153 10.72 11.02 -16.66
C LEU A 153 10.24 11.71 -17.95
N GLU A 154 9.07 12.34 -17.91
CA GLU A 154 8.50 13.05 -19.06
C GLU A 154 9.31 14.30 -19.39
N GLU A 155 9.56 15.18 -18.42
CA GLU A 155 10.31 16.44 -18.57
C GLU A 155 11.74 16.23 -19.07
N ASN A 156 12.34 15.08 -18.78
CA ASN A 156 13.69 14.74 -19.24
C ASN A 156 13.70 13.86 -20.50
N GLY A 157 12.56 13.63 -21.15
CA GLY A 157 12.46 12.84 -22.37
C GLY A 157 12.80 11.36 -22.21
N LEU A 158 12.74 10.83 -20.98
CA LEU A 158 13.08 9.45 -20.65
C LEU A 158 11.87 8.51 -20.76
N LEU A 159 10.66 9.04 -20.65
CA LEU A 159 9.43 8.27 -20.49
C LEU A 159 9.15 7.33 -21.70
N ASP A 160 9.51 7.75 -22.91
CA ASP A 160 9.30 6.96 -24.13
C ASP A 160 10.21 5.73 -24.24
N ASN A 161 11.36 5.74 -23.54
CA ASN A 161 12.29 4.61 -23.48
C ASN A 161 12.29 3.90 -22.11
N THR A 162 11.24 4.09 -21.32
CA THR A 162 11.14 3.52 -19.97
C THR A 162 9.92 2.63 -19.84
N LEU A 163 10.12 1.38 -19.39
CA LEU A 163 9.05 0.55 -18.84
C LEU A 163 8.78 1.03 -17.41
N VAL A 164 7.58 1.54 -17.14
CA VAL A 164 7.15 1.87 -15.78
C VAL A 164 6.25 0.77 -15.26
N VAL A 165 6.56 0.24 -14.09
CA VAL A 165 5.77 -0.80 -13.41
C VAL A 165 5.36 -0.31 -12.05
N TYR A 166 4.06 -0.28 -11.79
CA TYR A 166 3.50 -0.06 -10.46
C TYR A 166 2.93 -1.39 -9.94
N THR A 167 3.43 -1.84 -8.80
CA THR A 167 3.02 -3.10 -8.19
C THR A 167 3.25 -3.09 -6.68
N SER A 168 2.83 -4.16 -6.01
CA SER A 168 3.11 -4.43 -4.60
C SER A 168 3.62 -5.86 -4.43
N ASP A 169 4.29 -6.13 -3.31
CA ASP A 169 4.70 -7.47 -2.91
C ASP A 169 3.53 -8.32 -2.40
N GLN A 170 2.44 -7.67 -1.98
CA GLN A 170 1.24 -8.31 -1.43
C GLN A 170 0.02 -7.40 -1.52
N GLY A 171 -1.17 -7.98 -1.29
CA GLY A 171 -2.40 -7.24 -1.04
C GLY A 171 -2.53 -6.77 0.40
N PHE A 172 -3.74 -6.35 0.81
CA PHE A 172 -4.00 -5.79 2.13
C PHE A 172 -5.48 -5.85 2.48
N TYR A 173 -5.81 -6.18 3.75
CA TYR A 173 -7.19 -6.15 4.25
C TYR A 173 -7.61 -4.73 4.63
N MET A 174 -8.73 -4.30 4.07
CA MET A 174 -9.30 -2.98 4.29
C MET A 174 -10.63 -3.06 5.06
N GLY A 175 -10.72 -4.02 5.99
CA GLY A 175 -11.90 -4.28 6.80
C GLY A 175 -12.62 -5.57 6.45
N GLU A 176 -12.29 -6.21 5.34
CA GLU A 176 -12.82 -7.53 5.00
C GLU A 176 -12.50 -8.51 6.12
N HIS A 177 -13.46 -9.34 6.48
CA HIS A 177 -13.40 -10.25 7.65
C HIS A 177 -13.14 -9.53 8.99
N GLY A 178 -13.36 -8.22 9.08
CA GLY A 178 -13.03 -7.40 10.25
C GLY A 178 -11.53 -7.21 10.46
N TRP A 179 -10.71 -7.46 9.45
CA TRP A 179 -9.25 -7.47 9.52
C TRP A 179 -8.60 -6.22 8.94
N PHE A 180 -7.37 -6.02 9.38
CA PHE A 180 -6.37 -5.13 8.77
C PHE A 180 -5.06 -5.92 8.60
N ASP A 181 -4.03 -5.34 7.91
CA ASP A 181 -2.78 -6.04 7.63
C ASP A 181 -2.94 -7.12 6.50
N LYS A 182 -2.10 -8.17 6.41
CA LYS A 182 -1.93 -9.03 5.24
C LYS A 182 -1.44 -10.45 5.57
N ARG A 183 -1.70 -10.95 6.76
CA ARG A 183 -1.04 -12.17 7.29
C ARG A 183 -1.77 -13.48 7.02
N PHE A 184 -2.88 -13.45 6.31
CA PHE A 184 -3.69 -14.63 6.00
C PHE A 184 -3.95 -14.73 4.49
N MET A 185 -3.87 -15.93 3.92
CA MET A 185 -3.90 -16.18 2.47
C MET A 185 -5.32 -16.18 1.90
N TYR A 186 -6.04 -15.07 2.05
CA TYR A 186 -7.25 -14.81 1.28
C TYR A 186 -6.93 -13.86 0.11
N GLU A 187 -7.90 -13.66 -0.78
CA GLU A 187 -7.75 -12.87 -1.99
C GLU A 187 -7.20 -11.46 -1.70
N GLU A 188 -7.68 -10.82 -0.64
CA GLU A 188 -7.30 -9.48 -0.22
C GLU A 188 -5.81 -9.36 0.11
N SER A 189 -5.20 -10.43 0.61
CA SER A 189 -3.78 -10.49 0.93
C SER A 189 -2.92 -10.93 -0.24
N MET A 190 -3.44 -11.81 -1.11
CA MET A 190 -2.66 -12.39 -2.20
C MET A 190 -2.72 -11.58 -3.49
N ARG A 191 -3.83 -10.89 -3.75
CA ARG A 191 -4.01 -10.10 -4.96
C ARG A 191 -3.28 -8.78 -4.87
N THR A 192 -2.33 -8.56 -5.79
CA THR A 192 -1.55 -7.32 -5.89
C THR A 192 -1.96 -6.52 -7.12
N PRO A 193 -1.86 -5.20 -7.09
CA PRO A 193 -1.96 -4.41 -8.30
C PRO A 193 -0.78 -4.70 -9.23
N LEU A 194 -1.01 -4.71 -10.53
CA LEU A 194 0.03 -4.68 -11.54
C LEU A 194 -0.40 -3.77 -12.68
N ILE A 195 0.25 -2.63 -12.78
CA ILE A 195 0.03 -1.66 -13.86
C ILE A 195 1.37 -1.45 -14.58
N MET A 196 1.36 -1.58 -15.90
CA MET A 196 2.55 -1.39 -16.71
C MET A 196 2.30 -0.33 -17.78
N ARG A 197 3.16 0.69 -17.82
CA ARG A 197 3.29 1.60 -18.95
C ARG A 197 4.47 1.15 -19.79
N LEU A 198 4.15 0.70 -21.00
CA LEU A 198 5.19 0.18 -21.92
C LEU A 198 5.95 1.32 -22.60
N PRO A 199 7.22 1.08 -22.99
CA PRO A 199 7.99 2.00 -23.82
C PRO A 199 7.30 2.23 -25.17
N LYS A 200 7.72 3.28 -25.89
CA LYS A 200 7.27 3.55 -27.25
C LYS A 200 7.60 2.38 -28.19
N GLY A 201 6.63 2.02 -29.03
CA GLY A 201 6.74 0.86 -29.95
C GLY A 201 5.99 -0.38 -29.48
N PHE A 202 5.40 -0.34 -28.28
CA PHE A 202 4.42 -1.33 -27.82
C PHE A 202 3.02 -0.75 -27.99
N ASP A 203 2.22 -1.35 -28.84
CA ASP A 203 0.88 -0.83 -29.17
C ASP A 203 -0.24 -1.37 -28.28
N ARG A 204 0.06 -2.32 -27.36
CA ARG A 204 -0.97 -2.92 -26.51
C ARG A 204 -1.47 -1.93 -25.47
N LYS A 205 -2.81 -1.87 -25.38
CA LYS A 205 -3.55 -1.13 -24.35
C LYS A 205 -4.67 -2.02 -23.80
N GLY A 206 -5.11 -1.71 -22.58
CA GLY A 206 -6.22 -2.40 -21.92
C GLY A 206 -5.77 -3.51 -20.99
N ASP A 207 -6.72 -4.25 -20.47
CA ASP A 207 -6.52 -5.23 -19.41
C ASP A 207 -5.96 -6.55 -19.93
N ILE A 208 -5.12 -7.18 -19.09
CA ILE A 208 -4.64 -8.56 -19.23
C ILE A 208 -5.31 -9.35 -18.11
N THR A 209 -6.11 -10.35 -18.48
CA THR A 209 -6.89 -11.16 -17.53
C THR A 209 -6.25 -12.49 -17.18
N GLU A 210 -5.14 -12.80 -17.83
CA GLU A 210 -4.33 -13.98 -17.54
C GLU A 210 -3.72 -13.89 -16.15
N MET A 211 -3.65 -15.01 -15.44
CA MET A 211 -3.00 -15.07 -14.13
C MET A 211 -1.51 -14.78 -14.26
N VAL A 212 -1.02 -13.81 -13.50
CA VAL A 212 0.39 -13.45 -13.40
C VAL A 212 0.83 -13.44 -11.94
N GLN A 213 2.11 -13.57 -11.70
CA GLN A 213 2.68 -13.66 -10.35
C GLN A 213 3.92 -12.77 -10.22
N ASN A 214 4.29 -12.42 -9.00
CA ASN A 214 5.46 -11.58 -8.74
C ASN A 214 6.78 -12.19 -9.25
N ILE A 215 6.86 -13.53 -9.33
CA ILE A 215 8.02 -14.25 -9.88
C ILE A 215 8.20 -14.03 -11.39
N ASP A 216 7.17 -13.53 -12.10
CA ASP A 216 7.22 -13.27 -13.55
C ASP A 216 7.91 -11.96 -13.90
N TYR A 217 8.14 -11.08 -12.93
CA TYR A 217 8.75 -9.78 -13.19
C TYR A 217 10.22 -9.92 -13.61
N ALA A 218 10.99 -10.74 -12.90
CA ALA A 218 12.41 -10.91 -13.18
C ALA A 218 12.67 -11.44 -14.63
N PRO A 219 12.05 -12.54 -15.07
CA PRO A 219 12.25 -13.01 -16.45
C PRO A 219 11.73 -11.99 -17.49
N THR A 220 10.67 -11.24 -17.18
CA THR A 220 10.15 -10.19 -18.06
C THR A 220 11.18 -9.06 -18.26
N PHE A 221 11.80 -8.60 -17.18
CA PHE A 221 12.78 -7.53 -17.24
C PHE A 221 14.06 -7.97 -17.95
N LEU A 222 14.53 -9.19 -17.68
CA LEU A 222 15.69 -9.76 -18.37
C LEU A 222 15.46 -9.89 -19.87
N GLU A 223 14.30 -10.40 -20.29
CA GLU A 223 13.95 -10.54 -21.70
C GLU A 223 13.84 -9.16 -22.40
N LEU A 224 13.21 -8.18 -21.75
CA LEU A 224 13.14 -6.80 -22.26
C LEU A 224 14.52 -6.16 -22.40
N ALA A 225 15.43 -6.48 -21.49
CA ALA A 225 16.82 -6.04 -21.50
C ALA A 225 17.71 -6.80 -22.52
N GLY A 226 17.16 -7.75 -23.25
CA GLY A 226 17.93 -8.60 -24.17
C GLY A 226 18.89 -9.57 -23.48
N VAL A 227 18.72 -9.79 -22.18
CA VAL A 227 19.54 -10.70 -21.37
C VAL A 227 18.89 -12.08 -21.34
N LYS A 228 19.71 -13.13 -21.50
CA LYS A 228 19.21 -14.51 -21.40
C LYS A 228 18.66 -14.77 -19.99
N VAL A 229 17.41 -15.23 -19.90
CA VAL A 229 16.78 -15.65 -18.64
C VAL A 229 17.50 -16.92 -18.15
N PRO A 230 17.99 -16.94 -16.90
CA PRO A 230 18.58 -18.14 -16.28
C PRO A 230 17.56 -19.29 -16.17
N GLU A 231 18.02 -20.52 -16.28
CA GLU A 231 17.17 -21.72 -16.30
C GLU A 231 16.54 -22.06 -14.94
N ASP A 232 17.09 -21.55 -13.86
CA ASP A 232 16.61 -21.72 -12.49
C ASP A 232 15.51 -20.72 -12.08
N ILE A 233 15.19 -19.75 -12.93
CA ILE A 233 14.05 -18.85 -12.71
C ILE A 233 12.74 -19.60 -12.95
N GLN A 234 11.87 -19.61 -11.94
CA GLN A 234 10.58 -20.32 -11.98
C GLN A 234 9.45 -19.54 -12.63
N GLY A 235 9.58 -18.21 -12.73
CA GLY A 235 8.60 -17.34 -13.37
C GLY A 235 8.65 -17.42 -14.89
N GLU A 236 7.59 -16.94 -15.52
CA GLU A 236 7.47 -16.83 -16.98
C GLU A 236 7.44 -15.36 -17.41
N SER A 237 8.12 -15.03 -18.51
CA SER A 237 8.10 -13.65 -19.04
C SER A 237 6.69 -13.24 -19.45
N LEU A 238 6.27 -12.06 -19.01
CA LEU A 238 5.01 -11.42 -19.41
C LEU A 238 5.07 -10.83 -20.83
N LEU A 239 6.24 -10.80 -21.46
CA LEU A 239 6.42 -10.14 -22.75
C LEU A 239 5.48 -10.66 -23.87
N PRO A 240 5.18 -11.97 -23.97
CA PRO A 240 4.16 -12.43 -24.92
C PRO A 240 2.78 -11.84 -24.67
N LEU A 241 2.33 -11.79 -23.40
CA LEU A 241 1.05 -11.19 -23.01
C LEU A 241 1.04 -9.68 -23.33
N LEU A 242 2.12 -9.00 -23.01
CA LEU A 242 2.30 -7.57 -23.32
C LEU A 242 2.30 -7.30 -24.83
N LYS A 243 2.65 -8.27 -25.66
CA LYS A 243 2.54 -8.25 -27.14
C LYS A 243 1.19 -8.78 -27.66
N GLY A 244 0.23 -9.05 -26.77
CA GLY A 244 -1.10 -9.52 -27.16
C GLY A 244 -1.18 -11.00 -27.56
N LYS A 245 -0.19 -11.80 -27.16
CA LYS A 245 -0.13 -13.24 -27.48
C LYS A 245 -0.21 -14.04 -26.19
N LYS A 246 -1.20 -14.92 -26.09
CA LYS A 246 -1.26 -15.90 -24.99
C LYS A 246 -0.52 -17.16 -25.39
N PRO A 247 0.59 -17.53 -24.70
CA PRO A 247 1.29 -18.78 -24.95
C PRO A 247 0.37 -19.99 -24.69
N ALA A 248 0.55 -21.06 -25.48
CA ALA A 248 -0.10 -22.33 -25.18
C ALA A 248 0.39 -22.86 -23.83
N GLY A 249 -0.54 -23.23 -22.95
CA GLY A 249 -0.18 -23.70 -21.60
C GLY A 249 0.10 -22.60 -20.57
N TRP A 250 -0.18 -21.34 -20.88
CA TRP A 250 -0.14 -20.26 -19.86
C TRP A 250 -1.11 -20.61 -18.71
N ARG A 251 -0.66 -20.49 -17.47
CA ARG A 251 -1.44 -20.76 -16.25
C ARG A 251 -2.63 -19.82 -16.06
#